data_ae9b7ff70cdaa8076fc9567f038d42a5
#
_entry.id   ae9b7ff70cdaa8076fc9567f038d42a5
#
_cell.length_a   1.000
_cell.length_b   1.000
_cell.length_c   1.000
_cell.angle_alpha   90.00
_cell.angle_beta   90.00
_cell.angle_gamma   90.00
#
_symmetry.space_group_name_H-M   'P 1'
#
loop_
_entity.id
_entity.type
_entity.pdbx_description
1 polymer ?
#
loop_
_entity_poly.entity_id
_entity_poly.type
_entity_poly.pdbx_seq_one_letter_code
_entity_poly.pdbx_strand_id
1 'polypeptide(L)'
;TQEGSVWYNSATGKLRAFLSYDTWATSPALNDARQLCGGAGTQTAGLIISGGPPSTANVEEYNGSGWAELANVNTGRYDMGSTGTSTSAIIAGGSAPPETDVAESWNGSAWTEVADLNTARRGLQGAGESNSSAIMFGGTSPGPTFQAAAESWDGSSWTEGADMNTARQRIAGFG
;
A
#
# COMPACT_ATOMS: atom_id res chain seq x y z
N THR A 1 6.02 -37.22 13.64
CA THR A 1 6.62 -35.92 14.02
C THR A 1 5.48 -34.94 14.15
N GLN A 2 5.42 -34.26 15.28
CA GLN A 2 4.39 -33.27 15.58
C GLN A 2 4.92 -31.89 15.21
N GLU A 3 4.08 -31.03 14.65
CA GLU A 3 4.39 -29.65 14.33
C GLU A 3 4.95 -28.90 15.53
N GLY A 4 5.98 -28.09 15.33
CA GLY A 4 6.67 -27.36 16.41
C GLY A 4 7.64 -28.23 17.23
N SER A 5 7.78 -29.50 16.92
CA SER A 5 8.74 -30.36 17.62
C SER A 5 10.18 -29.98 17.28
N VAL A 6 10.98 -29.80 18.31
CA VAL A 6 12.42 -29.61 18.19
C VAL A 6 13.12 -30.82 18.82
N TRP A 7 14.07 -31.39 18.10
CA TRP A 7 14.84 -32.53 18.62
C TRP A 7 16.34 -32.40 18.30
N TYR A 8 17.14 -32.98 19.16
CA TYR A 8 18.56 -33.06 19.00
C TYR A 8 18.97 -34.35 18.31
N ASN A 9 19.71 -34.23 17.22
CA ASN A 9 20.29 -35.41 16.55
C ASN A 9 21.70 -35.62 17.12
N SER A 10 21.82 -36.61 18.02
CA SER A 10 23.08 -36.91 18.72
C SER A 10 24.19 -37.43 17.78
N ALA A 11 23.82 -38.05 16.65
CA ALA A 11 24.80 -38.57 15.69
C ALA A 11 25.45 -37.43 14.86
N THR A 12 24.76 -36.32 14.65
CA THR A 12 25.27 -35.21 13.87
C THR A 12 25.56 -33.96 14.70
N GLY A 13 25.21 -33.95 16.00
CA GLY A 13 25.38 -32.81 16.88
C GLY A 13 24.49 -31.59 16.53
N LYS A 14 23.41 -31.81 15.81
CA LYS A 14 22.57 -30.69 15.29
C LYS A 14 21.17 -30.70 15.90
N LEU A 15 20.69 -29.51 16.22
CA LEU A 15 19.28 -29.29 16.49
C LEU A 15 18.48 -29.35 15.19
N ARG A 16 17.34 -30.01 15.21
CA ARG A 16 16.39 -30.11 14.11
C ARG A 16 15.03 -29.63 14.58
N ALA A 17 14.33 -28.90 13.76
CA ALA A 17 12.95 -28.51 13.99
C ALA A 17 12.08 -29.00 12.82
N PHE A 18 10.90 -29.49 13.13
CA PHE A 18 9.86 -29.70 12.12
C PHE A 18 9.07 -28.40 11.99
N LEU A 19 9.21 -27.77 10.85
CA LEU A 19 8.41 -26.61 10.47
C LEU A 19 7.38 -27.11 9.47
N SER A 20 6.10 -27.00 9.80
CA SER A 20 5.08 -27.10 8.76
C SER A 20 5.14 -25.78 7.99
N TYR A 21 5.28 -25.85 6.69
CA TYR A 21 5.05 -24.70 5.85
C TYR A 21 3.54 -24.67 5.61
N ASP A 22 2.91 -23.59 6.05
CA ASP A 22 1.52 -23.37 5.73
C ASP A 22 1.37 -23.35 4.20
N THR A 23 0.45 -24.13 3.70
CA THR A 23 0.08 -24.10 2.29
C THR A 23 -0.77 -22.85 2.05
N TRP A 24 -0.68 -22.28 0.85
CA TRP A 24 -1.59 -21.23 0.45
C TRP A 24 -3.03 -21.74 0.58
N ALA A 25 -3.81 -21.08 1.40
CA ALA A 25 -5.23 -21.36 1.57
C ALA A 25 -6.04 -20.26 0.86
N THR A 26 -7.22 -20.65 0.37
CA THR A 26 -8.17 -19.68 -0.17
C THR A 26 -8.68 -18.78 0.96
N SER A 27 -8.52 -17.48 0.79
CA SER A 27 -9.10 -16.46 1.66
C SER A 27 -10.41 -15.93 1.04
N PRO A 28 -11.31 -15.31 1.81
CA PRO A 28 -12.46 -14.61 1.26
C PRO A 28 -12.03 -13.60 0.19
N ALA A 29 -12.81 -13.54 -0.89
CA ALA A 29 -12.60 -12.55 -1.94
C ALA A 29 -13.02 -11.15 -1.48
N LEU A 30 -12.50 -10.11 -2.13
CA LEU A 30 -13.02 -8.76 -2.04
C LEU A 30 -14.50 -8.73 -2.44
N ASN A 31 -15.27 -7.83 -1.85
CA ASN A 31 -16.67 -7.62 -2.25
C ASN A 31 -16.75 -7.11 -3.70
N ASP A 32 -15.86 -6.22 -4.08
CA ASP A 32 -15.72 -5.71 -5.44
C ASP A 32 -14.38 -6.08 -6.06
N ALA A 33 -14.40 -6.87 -7.15
CA ALA A 33 -13.20 -7.22 -7.89
C ALA A 33 -12.62 -6.00 -8.62
N ARG A 34 -11.37 -5.64 -8.33
CA ARG A 34 -10.71 -4.45 -8.88
C ARG A 34 -9.19 -4.64 -8.97
N GLN A 35 -8.54 -3.77 -9.72
CA GLN A 35 -7.10 -3.80 -9.95
C GLN A 35 -6.47 -2.42 -9.73
N LEU A 36 -5.15 -2.34 -9.70
CA LEU A 36 -4.40 -1.09 -9.54
C LEU A 36 -4.81 -0.32 -8.28
N CYS A 37 -5.17 -1.06 -7.23
CA CYS A 37 -5.57 -0.55 -5.94
C CYS A 37 -4.37 -0.08 -5.12
N GLY A 38 -4.61 0.84 -4.19
CA GLY A 38 -3.71 1.06 -3.06
C GLY A 38 -3.88 -0.03 -2.00
N GLY A 39 -2.86 -0.22 -1.19
CA GLY A 39 -2.89 -1.14 -0.05
C GLY A 39 -2.15 -0.57 1.15
N ALA A 40 -2.62 -0.88 2.36
CA ALA A 40 -1.98 -0.53 3.61
C ALA A 40 -2.31 -1.59 4.68
N GLY A 41 -1.53 -1.64 5.76
CA GLY A 41 -1.78 -2.54 6.88
C GLY A 41 -0.99 -3.83 6.85
N THR A 42 -1.51 -4.84 7.54
CA THR A 42 -0.86 -6.13 7.79
C THR A 42 -1.69 -7.29 7.24
N GLN A 43 -1.16 -8.50 7.34
CA GLN A 43 -1.84 -9.74 6.93
C GLN A 43 -3.21 -9.94 7.61
N THR A 44 -3.39 -9.47 8.84
CA THR A 44 -4.62 -9.67 9.64
C THR A 44 -5.46 -8.39 9.78
N ALA A 45 -4.97 -7.26 9.29
CA ALA A 45 -5.65 -5.97 9.33
C ALA A 45 -5.16 -5.13 8.14
N GLY A 46 -5.71 -5.39 6.96
CA GLY A 46 -5.28 -4.77 5.70
C GLY A 46 -6.37 -3.93 5.06
N LEU A 47 -5.99 -2.86 4.39
CA LEU A 47 -6.86 -2.05 3.56
C LEU A 47 -6.57 -2.32 2.09
N ILE A 48 -7.64 -2.39 1.30
CA ILE A 48 -7.62 -2.21 -0.15
C ILE A 48 -8.36 -0.93 -0.46
N ILE A 49 -7.69 -0.02 -1.14
CA ILE A 49 -8.13 1.36 -1.28
C ILE A 49 -8.31 1.69 -2.76
N SER A 50 -9.53 2.11 -3.12
CA SER A 50 -9.82 2.60 -4.46
C SER A 50 -9.47 1.56 -5.55
N GLY A 51 -9.14 1.96 -6.76
CA GLY A 51 -8.73 1.07 -7.86
C GLY A 51 -9.51 1.32 -9.15
N GLY A 52 -9.19 0.57 -10.19
CA GLY A 52 -9.86 0.72 -11.50
C GLY A 52 -9.05 0.13 -12.64
N PRO A 53 -9.28 0.50 -13.94
CA PRO A 53 -10.43 1.24 -14.48
C PRO A 53 -11.74 0.42 -14.60
N PRO A 54 -12.92 1.05 -14.51
CA PRO A 54 -13.14 2.44 -14.14
C PRO A 54 -12.76 2.71 -12.69
N SER A 55 -12.37 3.96 -12.37
CA SER A 55 -11.98 4.32 -11.01
C SER A 55 -13.15 4.16 -10.05
N THR A 56 -12.90 3.56 -8.90
CA THR A 56 -13.84 3.47 -7.78
C THR A 56 -13.28 4.20 -6.57
N ALA A 57 -14.17 4.64 -5.69
CA ALA A 57 -13.77 5.24 -4.41
C ALA A 57 -13.83 4.23 -3.25
N ASN A 58 -14.27 3.00 -3.49
CA ASN A 58 -14.52 2.00 -2.46
C ASN A 58 -13.26 1.63 -1.68
N VAL A 59 -13.42 1.46 -0.38
CA VAL A 59 -12.37 0.99 0.53
C VAL A 59 -12.89 -0.21 1.28
N GLU A 60 -12.11 -1.26 1.34
CA GLU A 60 -12.43 -2.45 2.11
C GLU A 60 -11.30 -2.78 3.09
N GLU A 61 -11.69 -3.20 4.29
CA GLU A 61 -10.78 -3.68 5.32
C GLU A 61 -10.88 -5.20 5.45
N TYR A 62 -9.73 -5.85 5.52
CA TYR A 62 -9.59 -7.25 5.92
C TYR A 62 -9.33 -7.33 7.43
N ASN A 63 -10.16 -8.08 8.15
CA ASN A 63 -10.06 -8.23 9.60
C ASN A 63 -9.45 -9.58 10.04
N GLY A 64 -8.76 -10.26 9.15
CA GLY A 64 -8.22 -11.61 9.39
C GLY A 64 -9.16 -12.75 9.00
N SER A 65 -10.44 -12.48 8.74
CA SER A 65 -11.43 -13.50 8.39
C SER A 65 -12.30 -13.14 7.18
N GLY A 66 -12.48 -11.86 6.89
CA GLY A 66 -13.30 -11.39 5.77
C GLY A 66 -13.07 -9.92 5.49
N TRP A 67 -13.71 -9.45 4.42
CA TRP A 67 -13.65 -8.07 3.97
C TRP A 67 -14.93 -7.32 4.36
N ALA A 68 -14.78 -6.10 4.82
CA ALA A 68 -15.88 -5.19 5.15
C ALA A 68 -15.65 -3.83 4.50
N GLU A 69 -16.70 -3.22 3.98
CA GLU A 69 -16.63 -1.86 3.43
C GLU A 69 -16.42 -0.83 4.54
N LEU A 70 -15.57 0.15 4.24
CA LEU A 70 -15.31 1.32 5.05
C LEU A 70 -15.76 2.59 4.33
N ALA A 71 -15.50 3.76 4.96
CA ALA A 71 -15.72 5.05 4.31
C ALA A 71 -14.86 5.16 3.05
N ASN A 72 -15.48 5.61 1.97
CA ASN A 72 -14.82 5.79 0.68
C ASN A 72 -13.80 6.94 0.70
N VAL A 73 -12.78 6.86 -0.16
CA VAL A 73 -11.94 8.02 -0.48
C VAL A 73 -12.79 9.13 -1.12
N ASN A 74 -12.39 10.37 -0.97
CA ASN A 74 -13.12 11.50 -1.54
C ASN A 74 -13.10 11.50 -3.07
N THR A 75 -11.97 11.07 -3.65
CA THR A 75 -11.80 10.99 -5.11
C THR A 75 -11.33 9.60 -5.52
N GLY A 76 -12.22 8.84 -6.18
CA GLY A 76 -11.90 7.51 -6.70
C GLY A 76 -10.81 7.56 -7.77
N ARG A 77 -9.74 6.78 -7.62
CA ARG A 77 -8.58 6.76 -8.51
C ARG A 77 -7.85 5.42 -8.45
N TYR A 78 -6.97 5.17 -9.38
CA TYR A 78 -6.17 3.95 -9.46
C TYR A 78 -4.69 4.27 -9.71
N ASP A 79 -3.83 3.27 -9.53
CA ASP A 79 -2.38 3.38 -9.78
C ASP A 79 -1.70 4.47 -8.90
N MET A 80 -2.28 4.72 -7.68
CA MET A 80 -1.77 5.68 -6.69
C MET A 80 -0.70 5.04 -5.80
N GLY A 81 0.12 5.86 -5.16
CA GLY A 81 0.94 5.45 -4.02
C GLY A 81 0.12 5.31 -2.75
N SER A 82 0.45 4.33 -1.92
CA SER A 82 -0.23 4.08 -0.66
C SER A 82 0.70 3.48 0.38
N THR A 83 0.49 3.80 1.66
CA THR A 83 1.22 3.20 2.77
C THR A 83 0.50 3.43 4.10
N GLY A 84 0.98 2.78 5.17
CA GLY A 84 0.48 2.93 6.53
C GLY A 84 -0.19 1.66 7.07
N THR A 85 -1.07 1.83 8.05
CA THR A 85 -1.81 0.76 8.71
C THR A 85 -3.30 0.81 8.37
N SER A 86 -4.09 -0.19 8.81
CA SER A 86 -5.55 -0.19 8.65
C SER A 86 -6.26 0.97 9.37
N THR A 87 -5.62 1.64 10.31
CA THR A 87 -6.17 2.76 11.07
C THR A 87 -5.47 4.09 10.84
N SER A 88 -4.36 4.10 10.09
CA SER A 88 -3.54 5.29 9.84
C SER A 88 -2.82 5.12 8.52
N ALA A 89 -3.45 5.54 7.41
CA ALA A 89 -2.92 5.36 6.07
C ALA A 89 -2.93 6.66 5.28
N ILE A 90 -2.10 6.74 4.26
CA ILE A 90 -2.07 7.84 3.31
C ILE A 90 -2.01 7.29 1.89
N ILE A 91 -2.75 7.94 0.99
CA ILE A 91 -2.65 7.72 -0.45
C ILE A 91 -2.31 9.03 -1.14
N ALA A 92 -1.56 8.95 -2.23
CA ALA A 92 -1.19 10.15 -2.98
C ALA A 92 -1.01 9.87 -4.46
N GLY A 93 -1.32 10.85 -5.29
CA GLY A 93 -1.25 10.74 -6.74
C GLY A 93 -2.26 9.75 -7.32
N GLY A 94 -1.92 9.16 -8.44
CA GLY A 94 -2.76 8.20 -9.14
C GLY A 94 -3.42 8.78 -10.39
N SER A 95 -4.35 8.02 -10.95
CA SER A 95 -5.14 8.43 -12.10
C SER A 95 -6.63 8.45 -11.77
N ALA A 96 -7.22 9.63 -11.91
CA ALA A 96 -8.66 9.87 -11.91
C ALA A 96 -9.05 10.56 -13.23
N PRO A 97 -8.59 10.03 -14.38
CA PRO A 97 -8.15 10.75 -15.58
C PRO A 97 -8.49 12.23 -15.61
N PRO A 98 -7.46 13.14 -15.69
CA PRO A 98 -6.02 12.85 -15.88
C PRO A 98 -5.32 12.39 -14.59
N GLU A 99 -4.00 12.23 -14.64
CA GLU A 99 -3.16 12.01 -13.44
C GLU A 99 -3.34 13.15 -12.45
N THR A 100 -3.30 12.81 -11.15
CA THR A 100 -3.51 13.76 -10.05
C THR A 100 -2.33 13.77 -9.09
N ASP A 101 -2.16 14.87 -8.37
CA ASP A 101 -1.27 15.06 -7.24
C ASP A 101 -1.97 14.94 -5.88
N VAL A 102 -3.30 14.90 -5.88
CA VAL A 102 -4.13 14.86 -4.65
C VAL A 102 -3.68 13.77 -3.70
N ALA A 103 -3.57 14.14 -2.42
CA ALA A 103 -3.31 13.20 -1.34
C ALA A 103 -4.46 13.17 -0.33
N GLU A 104 -4.75 11.98 0.20
CA GLU A 104 -5.75 11.78 1.24
C GLU A 104 -5.20 10.95 2.38
N SER A 105 -5.53 11.36 3.59
CA SER A 105 -5.13 10.75 4.86
C SER A 105 -6.32 10.04 5.50
N TRP A 106 -6.08 8.81 5.97
CA TRP A 106 -7.02 7.97 6.71
C TRP A 106 -6.71 7.97 8.21
N ASN A 107 -7.71 8.22 9.05
CA ASN A 107 -7.57 8.25 10.50
C ASN A 107 -8.23 7.04 11.22
N GLY A 108 -8.61 6.00 10.49
CA GLY A 108 -9.35 4.85 11.02
C GLY A 108 -10.87 4.98 10.89
N SER A 109 -11.40 6.15 10.49
CA SER A 109 -12.85 6.37 10.36
C SER A 109 -13.25 7.20 9.15
N ALA A 110 -12.39 8.10 8.69
CA ALA A 110 -12.67 8.99 7.57
C ALA A 110 -11.41 9.33 6.79
N TRP A 111 -11.59 9.59 5.49
CA TRP A 111 -10.59 10.13 4.60
C TRP A 111 -10.67 11.66 4.60
N THR A 112 -9.54 12.32 4.67
CA THR A 112 -9.42 13.78 4.62
C THR A 112 -8.36 14.14 3.59
N GLU A 113 -8.69 15.05 2.68
CA GLU A 113 -7.73 15.63 1.75
C GLU A 113 -6.67 16.43 2.53
N VAL A 114 -5.42 16.23 2.19
CA VAL A 114 -4.26 16.88 2.80
C VAL A 114 -3.47 17.61 1.71
N ALA A 115 -2.30 18.18 2.03
CA ALA A 115 -1.48 18.83 1.02
C ALA A 115 -1.11 17.87 -0.11
N ASP A 116 -1.16 18.37 -1.34
CA ASP A 116 -0.90 17.60 -2.55
C ASP A 116 0.60 17.37 -2.77
N LEU A 117 0.92 16.33 -3.55
CA LEU A 117 2.28 16.11 -4.06
C LEU A 117 2.72 17.35 -4.92
N ASN A 118 4.02 17.59 -4.96
CA ASN A 118 4.57 18.65 -5.81
C ASN A 118 4.38 18.37 -7.32
N THR A 119 4.20 17.12 -7.68
CA THR A 119 4.02 16.74 -9.10
C THR A 119 2.96 15.65 -9.23
N ALA A 120 1.94 15.90 -10.07
CA ALA A 120 0.93 14.90 -10.44
C ALA A 120 1.61 13.71 -11.13
N ARG A 121 1.34 12.50 -10.65
CA ARG A 121 1.92 11.27 -11.18
C ARG A 121 1.14 10.03 -10.74
N ARG A 122 1.21 8.97 -11.54
CA ARG A 122 0.62 7.66 -11.28
C ARG A 122 1.67 6.57 -11.37
N GLY A 123 1.34 5.36 -10.91
CA GLY A 123 2.29 4.24 -10.87
C GLY A 123 3.45 4.47 -9.92
N LEU A 124 3.30 5.41 -8.99
CA LEU A 124 4.21 5.64 -7.89
C LEU A 124 3.93 4.64 -6.77
N GLN A 125 4.83 4.55 -5.81
CA GLN A 125 4.67 3.66 -4.66
C GLN A 125 4.97 4.41 -3.36
N GLY A 126 4.33 3.97 -2.28
CA GLY A 126 4.54 4.49 -0.94
C GLY A 126 5.33 3.53 -0.05
N ALA A 127 6.02 4.10 0.93
CA ALA A 127 6.58 3.39 2.07
C ALA A 127 6.46 4.29 3.32
N GLY A 128 6.25 3.68 4.48
CA GLY A 128 6.06 4.39 5.75
C GLY A 128 5.03 3.70 6.64
N GLU A 129 5.03 4.05 7.91
CA GLU A 129 4.26 3.33 8.92
C GLU A 129 2.89 3.97 9.23
N SER A 130 2.62 5.21 8.74
CA SER A 130 1.41 5.94 9.14
C SER A 130 1.04 7.07 8.16
N ASN A 131 -0.12 7.67 8.41
CA ASN A 131 -0.58 8.88 7.72
C ASN A 131 0.18 10.17 8.11
N SER A 132 1.13 10.10 9.01
CA SER A 132 1.94 11.25 9.47
C SER A 132 3.41 11.15 9.10
N SER A 133 3.85 10.02 8.52
CA SER A 133 5.23 9.82 8.07
C SER A 133 5.25 8.83 6.92
N ALA A 134 5.51 9.32 5.73
CA ALA A 134 5.53 8.52 4.51
C ALA A 134 6.52 9.07 3.49
N ILE A 135 6.89 8.24 2.53
CA ILE A 135 7.60 8.64 1.32
C ILE A 135 6.85 8.10 0.10
N MET A 136 6.69 8.92 -0.92
CA MET A 136 6.17 8.51 -2.24
C MET A 136 7.26 8.67 -3.29
N PHE A 137 7.46 7.64 -4.11
CA PHE A 137 8.57 7.63 -5.06
C PHE A 137 8.22 6.98 -6.39
N GLY A 138 8.92 7.39 -7.44
CA GLY A 138 8.74 6.89 -8.81
C GLY A 138 7.46 7.32 -9.47
N GLY A 139 7.01 6.52 -10.41
CA GLY A 139 5.80 6.75 -11.18
C GLY A 139 6.04 7.34 -12.57
N THR A 140 4.96 7.83 -13.18
CA THR A 140 4.97 8.64 -14.40
C THR A 140 4.16 9.90 -14.19
N SER A 141 4.66 11.03 -14.67
CA SER A 141 3.88 12.26 -14.85
C SER A 141 3.03 12.17 -16.12
N PRO A 142 2.13 13.14 -16.36
CA PRO A 142 1.35 13.17 -17.59
C PRO A 142 2.22 12.98 -18.84
N GLY A 143 1.95 11.87 -19.58
CA GLY A 143 2.80 11.38 -20.66
C GLY A 143 3.60 10.12 -20.27
N PRO A 144 4.48 9.61 -21.15
CA PRO A 144 5.19 8.35 -20.94
C PRO A 144 6.49 8.49 -20.13
N THR A 145 6.75 9.63 -19.50
CA THR A 145 8.03 9.91 -18.83
C THR A 145 8.07 9.32 -17.43
N PHE A 146 8.91 8.33 -17.21
CA PHE A 146 9.16 7.76 -15.89
C PHE A 146 9.85 8.78 -14.98
N GLN A 147 9.50 8.77 -13.72
CA GLN A 147 10.02 9.66 -12.70
C GLN A 147 10.97 8.92 -11.76
N ALA A 148 12.03 9.61 -11.35
CA ALA A 148 12.91 9.18 -10.27
C ALA A 148 12.55 9.88 -8.95
N ALA A 149 11.71 10.91 -9.01
CA ALA A 149 11.37 11.79 -7.90
C ALA A 149 10.86 11.03 -6.68
N ALA A 150 11.30 11.48 -5.51
CA ALA A 150 10.83 11.00 -4.22
C ALA A 150 10.43 12.19 -3.36
N GLU A 151 9.25 12.09 -2.71
CA GLU A 151 8.72 13.12 -1.83
C GLU A 151 8.40 12.51 -0.46
N SER A 152 8.86 13.15 0.61
CA SER A 152 8.59 12.74 1.98
C SER A 152 7.47 13.57 2.59
N TRP A 153 6.59 12.90 3.32
CA TRP A 153 5.47 13.47 4.08
C TRP A 153 5.81 13.52 5.57
N ASP A 154 5.62 14.66 6.19
CA ASP A 154 5.88 14.90 7.62
C ASP A 154 4.61 14.99 8.50
N GLY A 155 3.44 14.71 7.91
CA GLY A 155 2.13 14.88 8.54
C GLY A 155 1.44 16.19 8.18
N SER A 156 2.14 17.13 7.48
CA SER A 156 1.60 18.45 7.11
C SER A 156 1.95 18.88 5.69
N SER A 157 3.10 18.46 5.17
CA SER A 157 3.60 18.88 3.86
C SER A 157 4.46 17.81 3.18
N TRP A 158 4.51 17.88 1.84
CA TRP A 158 5.43 17.08 1.03
C TRP A 158 6.71 17.86 0.76
N THR A 159 7.83 17.21 0.98
CA THR A 159 9.16 17.75 0.68
C THR A 159 9.87 16.86 -0.31
N GLU A 160 10.33 17.44 -1.41
CA GLU A 160 11.13 16.74 -2.40
C GLU A 160 12.47 16.30 -1.79
N GLY A 161 12.78 15.03 -1.94
CA GLY A 161 14.01 14.41 -1.45
C GLY A 161 14.98 14.10 -2.58
N ALA A 162 16.00 13.28 -2.27
CA ALA A 162 16.90 12.78 -3.28
C ALA A 162 16.18 11.80 -4.22
N ASP A 163 16.40 11.97 -5.51
CA ASP A 163 15.86 11.09 -6.54
C ASP A 163 16.39 9.66 -6.42
N MET A 164 15.60 8.72 -6.86
CA MET A 164 16.08 7.36 -7.12
C MET A 164 17.15 7.36 -8.24
N ASN A 165 18.12 6.46 -8.15
CA ASN A 165 19.18 6.33 -9.17
C ASN A 165 18.65 6.05 -10.60
N THR A 166 17.42 5.51 -10.71
CA THR A 166 16.82 5.18 -12.00
C THR A 166 15.31 5.46 -11.94
N ALA A 167 14.81 6.23 -12.89
CA ALA A 167 13.39 6.50 -13.05
C ALA A 167 12.62 5.21 -13.38
N ARG A 168 11.53 4.96 -12.67
CA ARG A 168 10.70 3.75 -12.82
C ARG A 168 9.28 3.93 -12.27
N GLN A 169 8.37 3.06 -12.71
CA GLN A 169 7.00 3.02 -12.21
C GLN A 169 6.60 1.60 -11.78
N ARG A 170 5.48 1.48 -11.06
CA ARG A 170 4.87 0.21 -10.62
C ARG A 170 5.88 -0.68 -9.91
N ILE A 171 6.61 -0.08 -9.02
CA ILE A 171 7.58 -0.70 -8.13
C ILE A 171 6.90 -1.13 -6.83
N ALA A 172 7.58 -1.91 -6.01
CA ALA A 172 7.09 -2.26 -4.69
C ALA A 172 7.63 -1.27 -3.65
N GLY A 173 6.78 -0.94 -2.69
CA GLY A 173 7.13 -0.24 -1.46
C GLY A 173 6.55 -0.99 -0.27
N PHE A 174 7.13 -0.80 0.89
CA PHE A 174 6.68 -1.39 2.15
C PHE A 174 7.14 -0.50 3.31
N GLY A 175 6.47 -0.62 4.43
CA GLY A 175 6.77 0.07 5.69
C GLY A 175 6.32 -0.77 6.86
#